data_6a7a893b42788f4dee7acbca7b65374e
#
_entry.id   6a7a893b42788f4dee7acbca7b65374e
#
_cell.length_a   1.000
_cell.length_b   1.000
_cell.length_c   1.000
_cell.angle_alpha   90.00
_cell.angle_beta   90.00
_cell.angle_gamma   90.00
#
_symmetry.space_group_name_H-M   'P 1'
#
loop_
_entity.id
_entity.type
_entity.pdbx_description
1 polymer ?
#
loop_
_entity_poly.entity_id
_entity_poly.type
_entity_poly.pdbx_seq_one_letter_code
_entity_poly.pdbx_strand_id
1 'polypeptide(L)'
;MNQKKTLKFYFTLWIAKGVSLLLKLLKRNGTYFPGKLALKLCPNFLGMLDKPKTIIGVTGTNGKTTVCNMINDILSQNDYDFINNKYGSNIDGGIVTTLLQGATLTGKAKKDMAVLEIDERSANKVFPYLTPTYLVCNNIFRDSLMRNAHTEFISGFLDKYIPKETIMIENADDLICSHIAEENKKIYFSIDRLDTDTEEFQNITRDIRVCPKCYAPLKYEYVRYHHIGKAHCPNCDYGTPEADYVITNLNLKNMQMTVKHEEKEEVYDLISNNIINIYNMLAVICVLKQLGLSQKQINQSFAKLKIVETRFSEETYGNYQIVTHLAKGMNPIACSRAFDYAKREPGNKAAIVIVDDLHEEAKGSEDTAWQYDTDYEFLNDDSIKQIIVSGPRYLDSYIRLLMADIPPEKIVHERDLIDATSQLQLEGIDKVFILHDLYSIEETKQIKNKVKEMINQKNEKWKRRNWQKWK
;
A
#
# COMPACT_ATOMS: atom_id res chain seq x y z
N MET A 1 0.35 5.71 30.42
CA MET A 1 1.07 5.60 31.73
C MET A 1 1.94 4.36 31.73
N ASN A 2 3.24 4.49 32.08
CA ASN A 2 4.10 3.32 32.22
C ASN A 2 3.67 2.49 33.45
N GLN A 3 3.42 1.19 33.27
CA GLN A 3 3.09 0.30 34.38
C GLN A 3 4.35 0.06 35.26
N LYS A 4 4.14 -0.23 36.55
CA LYS A 4 5.25 -0.50 37.48
C LYS A 4 6.04 -1.73 37.04
N LYS A 5 7.35 -1.58 36.86
CA LYS A 5 8.27 -2.67 36.49
C LYS A 5 8.38 -3.70 37.61
N THR A 6 8.20 -4.97 37.29
CA THR A 6 8.25 -6.11 38.20
C THR A 6 9.54 -6.91 38.02
N LEU A 7 9.90 -7.78 38.94
CA LEU A 7 11.02 -8.72 38.76
C LEU A 7 10.85 -9.59 37.52
N LYS A 8 9.62 -10.03 37.26
CA LYS A 8 9.27 -10.79 36.06
C LYS A 8 9.55 -10.01 34.77
N PHE A 9 9.32 -8.69 34.76
CA PHE A 9 9.65 -7.82 33.64
C PHE A 9 11.16 -7.81 33.37
N TYR A 10 12.00 -7.61 34.37
CA TYR A 10 13.46 -7.55 34.21
C TYR A 10 14.01 -8.89 33.69
N PHE A 11 13.58 -10.00 34.29
CA PHE A 11 13.97 -11.33 33.85
C PHE A 11 13.59 -11.55 32.37
N THR A 12 12.36 -11.22 32.00
CA THR A 12 11.89 -11.29 30.62
C THR A 12 12.69 -10.40 29.68
N LEU A 13 12.98 -9.17 30.10
CA LEU A 13 13.78 -8.21 29.33
C LEU A 13 15.16 -8.75 28.99
N TRP A 14 15.85 -9.34 29.98
CA TRP A 14 17.21 -9.87 29.80
C TRP A 14 17.21 -11.12 28.91
N ILE A 15 16.24 -12.03 29.07
CA ILE A 15 16.09 -13.20 28.21
C ILE A 15 15.82 -12.74 26.76
N ALA A 16 14.87 -11.86 26.55
CA ALA A 16 14.51 -11.41 25.21
C ALA A 16 15.64 -10.63 24.52
N LYS A 17 16.42 -9.84 25.28
CA LYS A 17 17.64 -9.20 24.77
C LYS A 17 18.73 -10.21 24.43
N GLY A 18 18.94 -11.22 25.26
CA GLY A 18 19.87 -12.32 24.99
C GLY A 18 19.51 -13.08 23.71
N VAL A 19 18.24 -13.41 23.54
CA VAL A 19 17.73 -14.03 22.31
C VAL A 19 17.91 -13.12 21.09
N SER A 20 17.63 -11.82 21.23
CA SER A 20 17.85 -10.85 20.15
C SER A 20 19.32 -10.78 19.72
N LEU A 21 20.25 -10.80 20.71
CA LEU A 21 21.70 -10.83 20.44
C LEU A 21 22.12 -12.15 19.75
N LEU A 22 21.62 -13.28 20.25
CA LEU A 22 21.91 -14.60 19.67
C LEU A 22 21.46 -14.68 18.20
N LEU A 23 20.24 -14.24 17.91
CA LEU A 23 19.72 -14.21 16.52
C LEU A 23 20.59 -13.32 15.63
N LYS A 24 21.05 -12.17 16.14
CA LYS A 24 21.97 -11.28 15.42
C LYS A 24 23.32 -11.95 15.13
N LEU A 25 23.89 -12.66 16.10
CA LEU A 25 25.13 -13.43 15.92
C LEU A 25 24.98 -14.55 14.89
N LEU A 26 23.81 -15.20 14.85
CA LEU A 26 23.46 -16.23 13.88
C LEU A 26 23.06 -15.66 12.51
N LYS A 27 23.19 -14.33 12.29
CA LYS A 27 22.77 -13.62 11.07
C LYS A 27 21.31 -13.89 10.67
N ARG A 28 20.44 -14.14 11.66
CA ARG A 28 19.00 -14.32 11.45
C ARG A 28 18.25 -13.03 11.77
N ASN A 29 17.23 -12.72 10.97
CA ASN A 29 16.35 -11.58 11.21
C ASN A 29 15.48 -11.81 12.45
N GLY A 30 15.93 -11.32 13.62
CA GLY A 30 15.19 -11.38 14.88
C GLY A 30 14.24 -10.20 15.08
N THR A 31 13.36 -9.93 14.12
CA THR A 31 12.50 -8.73 14.12
C THR A 31 11.15 -8.95 14.82
N TYR A 32 10.75 -10.19 15.06
CA TYR A 32 9.46 -10.56 15.65
C TYR A 32 9.60 -11.45 16.89
N PHE A 33 10.43 -12.50 16.80
CA PHE A 33 10.49 -13.56 17.79
C PHE A 33 10.87 -13.08 19.21
N PRO A 34 11.85 -12.16 19.42
CA PRO A 34 12.17 -11.67 20.77
C PRO A 34 10.98 -11.00 21.46
N GLY A 35 10.21 -10.20 20.74
CA GLY A 35 9.03 -9.53 21.27
C GLY A 35 7.89 -10.52 21.55
N LYS A 36 7.65 -11.48 20.67
CA LYS A 36 6.67 -12.55 20.90
C LYS A 36 7.02 -13.36 22.16
N LEU A 37 8.29 -13.69 22.33
CA LEU A 37 8.77 -14.39 23.53
C LEU A 37 8.54 -13.53 24.79
N ALA A 38 8.86 -12.22 24.70
CA ALA A 38 8.66 -11.31 25.82
C ALA A 38 7.17 -11.21 26.22
N LEU A 39 6.26 -11.10 25.26
CA LEU A 39 4.82 -11.08 25.51
C LEU A 39 4.30 -12.42 26.07
N LYS A 40 4.86 -13.55 25.63
CA LYS A 40 4.52 -14.87 26.17
C LYS A 40 4.95 -15.02 27.63
N LEU A 41 6.16 -14.57 27.98
CA LEU A 41 6.70 -14.64 29.32
C LEU A 41 6.06 -13.60 30.25
N CYS A 42 5.77 -12.41 29.76
CA CYS A 42 5.19 -11.30 30.52
C CYS A 42 4.14 -10.56 29.65
N PRO A 43 2.86 -10.91 29.73
CA PRO A 43 1.80 -10.35 28.85
C PRO A 43 1.74 -8.82 28.85
N ASN A 44 2.01 -8.16 29.99
CA ASN A 44 2.03 -6.71 30.13
C ASN A 44 3.41 -6.08 29.85
N PHE A 45 4.33 -6.81 29.22
CA PHE A 45 5.71 -6.39 29.00
C PHE A 45 5.78 -5.03 28.27
N LEU A 46 4.95 -4.85 27.24
CA LEU A 46 4.88 -3.59 26.50
C LEU A 46 4.52 -2.41 27.42
N GLY A 47 3.58 -2.58 28.34
CA GLY A 47 3.17 -1.54 29.28
C GLY A 47 4.25 -1.11 30.29
N MET A 48 5.25 -1.99 30.55
CA MET A 48 6.32 -1.75 31.50
C MET A 48 7.60 -1.18 30.85
N LEU A 49 7.76 -1.28 29.54
CA LEU A 49 8.85 -0.62 28.81
C LEU A 49 8.63 0.90 28.82
N ASP A 50 9.70 1.67 29.06
CA ASP A 50 9.64 3.11 28.83
C ASP A 50 9.62 3.38 27.32
N LYS A 51 8.78 4.33 26.90
CA LYS A 51 8.60 4.70 25.51
C LYS A 51 9.42 5.94 25.16
N PRO A 52 9.82 6.09 23.89
CA PRO A 52 10.27 7.38 23.37
C PRO A 52 9.26 8.48 23.65
N LYS A 53 9.71 9.73 23.79
CA LYS A 53 8.84 10.88 24.03
C LYS A 53 7.95 11.20 22.85
N THR A 54 8.50 11.08 21.63
CA THR A 54 7.79 11.31 20.38
C THR A 54 7.66 9.99 19.64
N ILE A 55 6.43 9.56 19.40
CA ILE A 55 6.14 8.35 18.62
C ILE A 55 5.29 8.73 17.43
N ILE A 56 5.80 8.45 16.24
CA ILE A 56 5.09 8.57 14.98
C ILE A 56 4.61 7.18 14.62
N GLY A 57 3.30 6.95 14.68
CA GLY A 57 2.68 5.73 14.20
C GLY A 57 2.17 5.92 12.77
N VAL A 58 2.21 4.86 11.97
CA VAL A 58 1.59 4.82 10.63
C VAL A 58 0.73 3.58 10.52
N THR A 59 -0.54 3.78 10.22
CA THR A 59 -1.55 2.73 10.04
C THR A 59 -2.36 2.97 8.76
N GLY A 60 -3.38 2.16 8.50
CA GLY A 60 -4.21 2.23 7.30
C GLY A 60 -3.98 1.05 6.35
N THR A 61 -4.87 0.81 5.40
CA THR A 61 -4.83 -0.38 4.56
C THR A 61 -3.66 -0.38 3.59
N ASN A 62 -3.44 0.72 2.87
CA ASN A 62 -2.40 0.84 1.86
C ASN A 62 -1.44 2.02 2.17
N GLY A 63 -0.17 1.87 1.76
CA GLY A 63 0.83 2.94 1.88
C GLY A 63 1.63 2.95 3.19
N LYS A 64 1.28 2.19 4.22
CA LYS A 64 1.97 2.15 5.53
C LYS A 64 3.50 2.10 5.40
N THR A 65 4.00 1.07 4.75
CA THR A 65 5.45 0.83 4.59
C THR A 65 6.12 1.94 3.79
N THR A 66 5.44 2.46 2.76
CA THR A 66 5.95 3.56 1.93
C THR A 66 6.08 4.84 2.76
N VAL A 67 5.04 5.22 3.50
CA VAL A 67 5.04 6.39 4.39
C VAL A 67 6.10 6.25 5.48
N CYS A 68 6.16 5.11 6.19
CA CYS A 68 7.18 4.84 7.19
C CYS A 68 8.59 4.95 6.63
N ASN A 69 8.85 4.36 5.45
CA ASN A 69 10.17 4.41 4.84
C ASN A 69 10.57 5.83 4.44
N MET A 70 9.65 6.60 3.84
CA MET A 70 9.91 8.00 3.52
C MET A 70 10.22 8.82 4.77
N ILE A 71 9.43 8.69 5.84
CA ILE A 71 9.69 9.37 7.12
C ILE A 71 11.05 8.97 7.68
N ASN A 72 11.37 7.68 7.73
CA ASN A 72 12.64 7.16 8.23
C ASN A 72 13.83 7.72 7.45
N ASP A 73 13.76 7.70 6.13
CA ASP A 73 14.85 8.11 5.26
C ASP A 73 15.07 9.64 5.35
N ILE A 74 13.99 10.44 5.42
CA ILE A 74 14.08 11.91 5.57
C ILE A 74 14.59 12.30 6.95
N LEU A 75 14.10 11.69 8.01
CA LEU A 75 14.58 11.95 9.36
C LEU A 75 16.07 11.60 9.49
N SER A 76 16.50 10.47 8.90
CA SER A 76 17.92 10.07 8.88
C SER A 76 18.79 11.08 8.11
N GLN A 77 18.30 11.64 7.01
CA GLN A 77 19.00 12.65 6.23
C GLN A 77 19.11 14.02 6.94
N ASN A 78 18.28 14.26 7.94
CA ASN A 78 18.23 15.47 8.74
C ASN A 78 18.76 15.24 10.17
N ASP A 79 19.60 14.21 10.37
CA ASP A 79 20.33 13.89 11.61
C ASP A 79 19.44 13.63 12.84
N TYR A 80 18.17 13.22 12.63
CA TYR A 80 17.31 12.78 13.72
C TYR A 80 17.74 11.40 14.24
N ASP A 81 17.74 11.27 15.56
CA ASP A 81 18.09 10.03 16.25
C ASP A 81 16.84 9.32 16.77
N PHE A 82 16.46 8.23 16.14
CA PHE A 82 15.20 7.52 16.40
C PHE A 82 15.34 6.00 16.27
N ILE A 83 14.34 5.28 16.74
CA ILE A 83 14.17 3.84 16.47
C ILE A 83 13.02 3.61 15.52
N ASN A 84 13.08 2.53 14.74
CA ASN A 84 12.01 2.15 13.80
C ASN A 84 11.91 0.63 13.62
N ASN A 85 10.81 0.17 13.07
CA ASN A 85 10.59 -1.23 12.71
C ASN A 85 10.66 -1.50 11.19
N LYS A 86 11.44 -0.69 10.44
CA LYS A 86 11.57 -0.75 8.96
C LYS A 86 11.83 -2.16 8.41
N TYR A 87 12.61 -2.97 9.12
CA TYR A 87 12.95 -4.34 8.72
C TYR A 87 12.21 -5.40 9.56
N GLY A 88 11.21 -4.98 10.32
CA GLY A 88 10.51 -5.81 11.27
C GLY A 88 9.03 -6.00 10.96
N SER A 89 8.39 -6.74 11.84
CA SER A 89 6.96 -6.94 11.80
C SER A 89 6.22 -5.72 12.35
N ASN A 90 5.09 -5.38 11.72
CA ASN A 90 4.18 -4.28 12.10
C ASN A 90 3.09 -4.72 13.11
N ILE A 91 3.13 -5.98 13.57
CA ILE A 91 2.24 -6.50 14.61
C ILE A 91 2.88 -6.42 16.01
N ASP A 92 2.12 -6.74 17.04
CA ASP A 92 2.49 -6.63 18.45
C ASP A 92 3.92 -7.11 18.78
N GLY A 93 4.28 -8.33 18.37
CA GLY A 93 5.62 -8.88 18.61
C GLY A 93 6.74 -8.09 17.94
N GLY A 94 6.50 -7.53 16.76
CA GLY A 94 7.46 -6.67 16.05
C GLY A 94 7.65 -5.32 16.74
N ILE A 95 6.57 -4.67 17.13
CA ILE A 95 6.58 -3.41 17.90
C ILE A 95 7.35 -3.61 19.22
N VAL A 96 7.04 -4.69 19.96
CA VAL A 96 7.74 -5.01 21.21
C VAL A 96 9.23 -5.28 20.96
N THR A 97 9.59 -6.00 19.89
CA THR A 97 10.99 -6.25 19.54
C THR A 97 11.74 -4.95 19.30
N THR A 98 11.15 -4.04 18.53
CA THR A 98 11.75 -2.73 18.20
C THR A 98 12.00 -1.90 19.46
N LEU A 99 11.00 -1.76 20.31
CA LEU A 99 11.11 -1.02 21.57
C LEU A 99 12.08 -1.68 22.55
N LEU A 100 12.08 -3.01 22.65
CA LEU A 100 13.03 -3.79 23.47
C LEU A 100 14.48 -3.59 23.01
N GLN A 101 14.74 -3.62 21.70
CA GLN A 101 16.08 -3.38 21.16
C GLN A 101 16.52 -1.93 21.40
N GLY A 102 15.60 -0.98 21.29
CA GLY A 102 15.79 0.44 21.60
C GLY A 102 15.83 0.79 23.09
N ALA A 103 15.68 -0.19 24.00
CA ALA A 103 15.73 0.05 25.45
C ALA A 103 17.09 -0.33 26.06
N THR A 104 17.39 0.22 27.25
CA THR A 104 18.50 -0.17 28.12
C THR A 104 18.22 -1.52 28.80
N LEU A 105 19.19 -2.04 29.57
CA LEU A 105 18.99 -3.24 30.41
C LEU A 105 18.03 -3.02 31.60
N THR A 106 17.67 -1.76 31.86
CA THR A 106 16.65 -1.39 32.86
C THR A 106 15.30 -1.08 32.24
N GLY A 107 15.17 -1.24 30.88
CA GLY A 107 13.96 -0.97 30.15
C GLY A 107 13.67 0.51 29.92
N LYS A 108 14.67 1.41 30.05
CA LYS A 108 14.54 2.83 29.67
C LYS A 108 14.75 2.99 28.17
N ALA A 109 13.96 3.83 27.52
CA ALA A 109 14.20 4.17 26.13
C ALA A 109 15.58 4.81 25.93
N LYS A 110 16.32 4.39 24.90
CA LYS A 110 17.62 4.97 24.54
C LYS A 110 17.50 6.19 23.63
N LYS A 111 16.41 6.30 22.92
CA LYS A 111 16.13 7.35 21.94
C LYS A 111 14.83 8.04 22.32
N ASP A 112 14.75 9.34 22.05
CA ASP A 112 13.56 10.14 22.35
C ASP A 112 12.48 10.05 21.25
N MET A 113 12.79 9.45 20.12
CA MET A 113 11.86 9.33 18.99
C MET A 113 11.75 7.89 18.48
N ALA A 114 10.54 7.54 18.01
CA ALA A 114 10.26 6.29 17.28
C ALA A 114 9.36 6.55 16.07
N VAL A 115 9.61 5.81 14.98
CA VAL A 115 8.72 5.72 13.82
C VAL A 115 8.28 4.27 13.68
N LEU A 116 6.99 4.01 13.80
CA LEU A 116 6.44 2.66 13.89
C LEU A 116 5.33 2.43 12.86
N GLU A 117 5.54 1.46 11.99
CA GLU A 117 4.46 0.89 11.19
C GLU A 117 3.61 0.00 12.10
N ILE A 118 2.31 0.23 12.18
CA ILE A 118 1.38 -0.48 13.08
C ILE A 118 0.24 -1.06 12.24
N ASP A 119 0.13 -2.38 12.24
CA ASP A 119 -0.98 -3.09 11.59
C ASP A 119 -2.28 -2.81 12.35
N GLU A 120 -3.36 -2.54 11.64
CA GLU A 120 -4.67 -2.16 12.18
C GLU A 120 -5.19 -3.19 13.19
N ARG A 121 -4.97 -4.49 12.92
CA ARG A 121 -5.41 -5.58 13.79
C ARG A 121 -4.58 -5.70 15.07
N SER A 122 -3.46 -5.01 15.15
CA SER A 122 -2.65 -4.94 16.36
C SER A 122 -3.07 -3.81 17.30
N ALA A 123 -4.02 -2.97 16.90
CA ALA A 123 -4.49 -1.83 17.68
C ALA A 123 -4.85 -2.21 19.12
N ASN A 124 -5.62 -3.29 19.32
CA ASN A 124 -6.04 -3.77 20.64
C ASN A 124 -4.88 -4.26 21.54
N LYS A 125 -3.74 -4.62 20.96
CA LYS A 125 -2.58 -5.16 21.68
C LYS A 125 -1.50 -4.12 21.89
N VAL A 126 -1.48 -3.10 21.03
CA VAL A 126 -0.44 -2.06 21.02
C VAL A 126 -0.92 -0.78 21.73
N PHE A 127 -2.03 -0.21 21.32
CA PHE A 127 -2.50 1.09 21.81
C PHE A 127 -2.88 1.15 23.30
N PRO A 128 -3.35 0.06 23.97
CA PRO A 128 -3.52 0.10 25.43
C PRO A 128 -2.23 0.35 26.22
N TYR A 129 -1.08 0.19 25.57
CA TYR A 129 0.24 0.30 26.19
C TYR A 129 1.17 1.33 25.52
N LEU A 130 0.76 1.88 24.39
CA LEU A 130 1.56 2.80 23.58
C LEU A 130 0.67 3.89 22.99
N THR A 131 0.94 5.13 23.35
CA THR A 131 0.22 6.31 22.83
C THR A 131 1.13 7.00 21.81
N PRO A 132 0.83 6.93 20.50
CA PRO A 132 1.53 7.72 19.51
C PRO A 132 1.32 9.22 19.75
N THR A 133 2.36 10.02 19.55
CA THR A 133 2.23 11.48 19.48
C THR A 133 1.43 11.88 18.24
N TYR A 134 1.81 11.26 17.12
CA TYR A 134 1.13 11.38 15.82
C TYR A 134 0.80 10.00 15.30
N LEU A 135 -0.40 9.80 14.79
CA LEU A 135 -0.80 8.59 14.10
C LEU A 135 -1.31 8.97 12.70
N VAL A 136 -0.55 8.55 11.69
CA VAL A 136 -0.96 8.71 10.29
C VAL A 136 -1.91 7.59 9.93
N CYS A 137 -3.08 7.93 9.42
CA CYS A 137 -4.00 7.02 8.75
C CYS A 137 -4.21 7.51 7.31
N ASN A 138 -3.67 6.78 6.35
CA ASN A 138 -3.63 7.25 4.96
C ASN A 138 -4.90 6.89 4.18
N ASN A 139 -5.46 5.72 4.46
CA ASN A 139 -6.70 5.23 3.87
C ASN A 139 -7.19 3.97 4.59
N ILE A 140 -8.49 3.73 4.49
CA ILE A 140 -9.13 2.49 4.97
C ILE A 140 -9.94 1.87 3.84
N PHE A 141 -9.47 0.74 3.33
CA PHE A 141 -10.14 -0.06 2.32
C PHE A 141 -10.49 -1.44 2.88
N ARG A 142 -11.39 -2.13 2.18
CA ARG A 142 -11.57 -3.56 2.41
C ARG A 142 -10.27 -4.32 2.13
N ASP A 143 -10.02 -5.35 2.87
CA ASP A 143 -8.90 -6.27 2.69
C ASP A 143 -9.47 -7.67 2.43
N SER A 144 -8.63 -8.69 2.27
CA SER A 144 -9.12 -10.05 2.07
C SER A 144 -10.03 -10.49 3.22
N LEU A 145 -11.02 -11.33 2.91
CA LEU A 145 -11.96 -11.90 3.90
C LEU A 145 -11.24 -12.62 5.05
N MET A 146 -10.10 -13.24 4.77
CA MET A 146 -9.25 -13.90 5.77
C MET A 146 -8.57 -12.91 6.74
N ARG A 147 -8.54 -11.63 6.42
CA ARG A 147 -7.92 -10.60 7.26
C ARG A 147 -8.93 -9.72 7.94
N ASN A 148 -9.51 -8.79 7.22
CA ASN A 148 -10.33 -7.71 7.78
C ASN A 148 -11.65 -7.52 7.04
N ALA A 149 -11.82 -8.15 5.90
CA ALA A 149 -13.00 -8.13 5.03
C ALA A 149 -13.58 -6.72 4.82
N HIS A 150 -14.29 -6.17 5.80
CA HIS A 150 -15.08 -4.96 5.68
C HIS A 150 -14.42 -3.76 6.38
N THR A 151 -14.53 -2.59 5.76
CA THR A 151 -13.96 -1.34 6.28
C THR A 151 -14.50 -0.94 7.64
N GLU A 152 -15.80 -1.19 7.92
CA GLU A 152 -16.40 -0.90 9.22
C GLU A 152 -15.76 -1.70 10.37
N PHE A 153 -15.34 -2.93 10.10
CA PHE A 153 -14.63 -3.72 11.11
C PHE A 153 -13.28 -3.07 11.44
N ILE A 154 -12.55 -2.62 10.43
CA ILE A 154 -11.24 -1.99 10.60
C ILE A 154 -11.38 -0.65 11.32
N SER A 155 -12.29 0.22 10.83
CA SER A 155 -12.49 1.56 11.42
C SER A 155 -13.00 1.48 12.85
N GLY A 156 -14.02 0.67 13.13
CA GLY A 156 -14.54 0.48 14.49
C GLY A 156 -13.53 -0.14 15.44
N PHE A 157 -12.60 -0.95 14.94
CA PHE A 157 -11.51 -1.49 15.73
C PHE A 157 -10.47 -0.41 16.08
N LEU A 158 -10.12 0.46 15.14
CA LEU A 158 -9.24 1.60 15.37
C LEU A 158 -9.89 2.60 16.32
N ASP A 159 -11.14 2.99 16.10
CA ASP A 159 -11.92 3.89 16.97
C ASP A 159 -11.88 3.47 18.44
N LYS A 160 -12.02 2.18 18.68
CA LYS A 160 -12.08 1.62 20.03
C LYS A 160 -10.76 1.72 20.78
N TYR A 161 -9.63 1.64 20.10
CA TYR A 161 -8.33 1.45 20.75
C TYR A 161 -7.36 2.61 20.59
N ILE A 162 -7.56 3.55 19.66
CA ILE A 162 -6.70 4.72 19.51
C ILE A 162 -6.80 5.58 20.76
N PRO A 163 -5.67 5.93 21.43
CA PRO A 163 -5.68 6.78 22.60
C PRO A 163 -6.14 8.20 22.25
N LYS A 164 -6.97 8.82 23.11
CA LYS A 164 -7.54 10.17 22.90
C LYS A 164 -6.50 11.28 22.80
N GLU A 165 -5.32 11.08 23.39
CA GLU A 165 -4.21 12.03 23.37
C GLU A 165 -3.43 12.01 22.05
N THR A 166 -3.66 11.02 21.20
CA THR A 166 -2.99 10.90 19.89
C THR A 166 -3.51 11.96 18.92
N ILE A 167 -2.60 12.67 18.26
CA ILE A 167 -2.94 13.57 17.16
C ILE A 167 -3.03 12.72 15.89
N MET A 168 -4.20 12.72 15.25
CA MET A 168 -4.45 12.00 14.02
C MET A 168 -4.03 12.84 12.81
N ILE A 169 -3.34 12.23 11.85
CA ILE A 169 -3.02 12.82 10.54
C ILE A 169 -3.73 11.96 9.50
N GLU A 170 -4.81 12.48 8.92
CA GLU A 170 -5.76 11.69 8.16
C GLU A 170 -6.05 12.26 6.77
N ASN A 171 -6.30 11.35 5.83
CA ASN A 171 -6.76 11.71 4.50
C ASN A 171 -8.23 12.14 4.52
N ALA A 172 -8.49 13.43 4.30
CA ALA A 172 -9.84 13.97 4.24
C ALA A 172 -10.67 13.41 3.08
N ASP A 173 -10.01 13.05 1.96
CA ASP A 173 -10.68 12.51 0.78
C ASP A 173 -11.15 11.05 0.99
N ASP A 174 -10.76 10.42 2.09
CA ASP A 174 -11.26 9.12 2.52
C ASP A 174 -12.26 9.28 3.66
N LEU A 175 -13.55 9.23 3.34
CA LEU A 175 -14.63 9.41 4.33
C LEU A 175 -14.62 8.40 5.48
N ILE A 176 -14.03 7.22 5.28
CA ILE A 176 -13.94 6.22 6.35
C ILE A 176 -12.76 6.56 7.26
N CYS A 177 -11.61 6.88 6.67
CA CYS A 177 -10.40 7.24 7.39
C CYS A 177 -10.59 8.52 8.19
N SER A 178 -11.14 9.58 7.60
CA SER A 178 -11.28 10.90 8.19
C SER A 178 -12.21 10.97 9.39
N HIS A 179 -13.02 9.94 9.62
CA HIS A 179 -13.95 9.84 10.74
C HIS A 179 -13.52 8.82 11.80
N ILE A 180 -12.28 8.31 11.75
CA ILE A 180 -11.73 7.45 12.81
C ILE A 180 -11.31 8.32 13.99
N ALA A 181 -11.59 7.88 15.22
CA ALA A 181 -11.24 8.58 16.45
C ALA A 181 -11.68 10.07 16.43
N GLU A 182 -12.96 10.34 16.18
CA GLU A 182 -13.52 11.68 15.98
C GLU A 182 -13.23 12.66 17.13
N GLU A 183 -13.05 12.16 18.37
CA GLU A 183 -12.76 12.99 19.55
C GLU A 183 -11.28 13.44 19.63
N ASN A 184 -10.40 12.89 18.79
CA ASN A 184 -8.98 13.22 18.81
C ASN A 184 -8.70 14.53 18.06
N LYS A 185 -7.59 15.21 18.40
CA LYS A 185 -7.09 16.31 17.58
C LYS A 185 -6.72 15.79 16.19
N LYS A 186 -7.19 16.48 15.16
CA LYS A 186 -7.04 16.10 13.76
C LYS A 186 -6.14 17.07 13.01
N ILE A 187 -5.41 16.53 12.05
CA ILE A 187 -4.73 17.25 10.97
C ILE A 187 -5.14 16.53 9.69
N TYR A 188 -5.86 17.21 8.83
CA TYR A 188 -6.38 16.66 7.60
C TYR A 188 -5.53 17.06 6.40
N PHE A 189 -5.38 16.13 5.46
CA PHE A 189 -4.77 16.40 4.16
C PHE A 189 -5.68 15.95 3.02
N SER A 190 -5.66 16.67 1.91
CA SER A 190 -6.47 16.39 0.72
C SER A 190 -5.78 16.83 -0.57
N ILE A 191 -6.35 16.44 -1.68
CA ILE A 191 -5.96 16.91 -3.02
C ILE A 191 -7.20 17.53 -3.65
N ASP A 192 -7.12 18.76 -4.14
CA ASP A 192 -8.20 19.42 -4.88
C ASP A 192 -8.62 18.58 -6.11
N ARG A 193 -9.82 18.85 -6.62
CA ARG A 193 -10.35 18.14 -7.80
C ARG A 193 -9.35 18.16 -8.95
N LEU A 194 -9.07 16.99 -9.50
CA LEU A 194 -8.21 16.79 -10.66
C LEU A 194 -9.05 16.61 -11.94
N ASP A 195 -8.48 16.92 -13.10
CA ASP A 195 -9.14 16.70 -14.40
C ASP A 195 -9.49 15.22 -14.65
N THR A 196 -8.81 14.31 -13.97
CA THR A 196 -9.06 12.87 -14.06
C THR A 196 -10.15 12.36 -13.13
N ASP A 197 -10.64 13.20 -12.21
CA ASP A 197 -11.70 12.83 -11.27
C ASP A 197 -13.06 12.83 -11.98
N THR A 198 -13.91 11.88 -11.62
CA THR A 198 -15.22 11.65 -12.25
C THR A 198 -16.35 11.96 -11.28
N GLU A 199 -17.55 12.23 -11.78
CA GLU A 199 -18.74 12.39 -10.94
C GLU A 199 -19.34 11.04 -10.53
N GLU A 200 -19.07 9.99 -11.32
CA GLU A 200 -19.55 8.65 -11.09
C GLU A 200 -18.44 7.69 -10.72
N PHE A 201 -18.80 6.67 -9.96
CA PHE A 201 -17.89 5.61 -9.57
C PHE A 201 -17.51 4.75 -10.78
N GLN A 202 -16.21 4.63 -11.02
CA GLN A 202 -15.65 3.72 -12.02
C GLN A 202 -15.41 2.31 -11.48
N ASN A 203 -15.34 2.17 -10.15
CA ASN A 203 -15.07 0.91 -9.47
C ASN A 203 -16.37 0.19 -9.10
N ILE A 204 -16.40 -1.13 -9.21
CA ILE A 204 -17.53 -1.96 -8.76
C ILE A 204 -17.70 -1.91 -7.25
N THR A 205 -16.57 -1.86 -6.54
CA THR A 205 -16.53 -1.81 -5.07
C THR A 205 -16.70 -0.38 -4.56
N ARG A 206 -17.74 -0.18 -3.74
CA ARG A 206 -18.09 1.10 -3.10
C ARG A 206 -18.26 0.86 -1.62
N ASP A 207 -17.22 1.10 -0.83
CA ASP A 207 -17.20 0.76 0.60
C ASP A 207 -18.13 1.66 1.44
N ILE A 208 -18.39 2.89 1.01
CA ILE A 208 -19.32 3.79 1.67
C ILE A 208 -20.28 4.42 0.66
N ARG A 209 -21.58 4.19 0.84
CA ARG A 209 -22.66 4.70 -0.03
C ARG A 209 -23.69 5.50 0.74
N VAL A 210 -23.84 5.20 2.01
CA VAL A 210 -24.84 5.81 2.89
C VAL A 210 -24.15 6.45 4.08
N CYS A 211 -24.74 7.52 4.56
CA CYS A 211 -24.26 8.21 5.74
C CYS A 211 -24.36 7.29 6.97
N PRO A 212 -23.31 7.05 7.73
CA PRO A 212 -23.37 6.22 8.93
C PRO A 212 -24.17 6.86 10.08
N LYS A 213 -24.39 8.21 10.05
CA LYS A 213 -25.13 8.92 11.08
C LYS A 213 -26.66 8.90 10.83
N CYS A 214 -27.11 9.06 9.58
CA CYS A 214 -28.56 9.22 9.29
C CYS A 214 -29.10 8.32 8.18
N TYR A 215 -28.24 7.45 7.63
CA TYR A 215 -28.55 6.46 6.58
C TYR A 215 -29.03 7.04 5.24
N ALA A 216 -28.92 8.36 5.03
CA ALA A 216 -29.21 8.97 3.73
C ALA A 216 -28.12 8.60 2.71
N PRO A 217 -28.44 8.45 1.41
CA PRO A 217 -27.46 8.29 0.38
C PRO A 217 -26.48 9.48 0.35
N LEU A 218 -25.18 9.18 0.33
CA LEU A 218 -24.15 10.21 0.20
C LEU A 218 -24.12 10.77 -1.22
N LYS A 219 -23.85 12.08 -1.33
CA LYS A 219 -23.63 12.78 -2.60
C LYS A 219 -22.15 13.06 -2.75
N TYR A 220 -21.56 12.54 -3.83
CA TYR A 220 -20.18 12.81 -4.20
C TYR A 220 -20.13 14.04 -5.13
N GLU A 221 -19.24 14.97 -4.82
CA GLU A 221 -18.90 16.07 -5.72
C GLU A 221 -17.97 15.57 -6.82
N TYR A 222 -17.03 14.68 -6.45
CA TYR A 222 -16.20 13.91 -7.37
C TYR A 222 -15.68 12.64 -6.70
N VAL A 223 -15.35 11.66 -7.55
CA VAL A 223 -14.71 10.40 -7.17
C VAL A 223 -13.37 10.31 -7.88
N ARG A 224 -12.31 10.04 -7.12
CA ARG A 224 -10.94 9.86 -7.66
C ARG A 224 -10.64 8.40 -7.95
N TYR A 225 -10.91 7.53 -7.01
CA TYR A 225 -10.88 6.07 -7.14
C TYR A 225 -11.57 5.42 -5.94
N HIS A 226 -12.31 4.35 -6.16
CA HIS A 226 -13.15 3.69 -5.15
C HIS A 226 -14.02 4.71 -4.42
N HIS A 227 -13.87 4.85 -3.10
CA HIS A 227 -14.58 5.84 -2.29
C HIS A 227 -13.74 7.10 -1.97
N ILE A 228 -12.53 7.19 -2.51
CA ILE A 228 -11.71 8.39 -2.35
C ILE A 228 -12.23 9.50 -3.23
N GLY A 229 -12.51 10.64 -2.63
CA GLY A 229 -13.06 11.79 -3.30
C GLY A 229 -13.70 12.76 -2.32
N LYS A 230 -14.57 13.64 -2.81
CA LYS A 230 -15.27 14.61 -1.95
C LYS A 230 -16.76 14.31 -1.94
N ALA A 231 -17.29 14.10 -0.75
CA ALA A 231 -18.70 13.77 -0.58
C ALA A 231 -19.30 14.40 0.69
N HIS A 232 -20.62 14.54 0.69
CA HIS A 232 -21.38 15.06 1.82
C HIS A 232 -22.73 14.33 1.97
N CYS A 233 -23.25 14.33 3.17
CA CYS A 233 -24.62 13.89 3.44
C CYS A 233 -25.60 15.02 3.15
N PRO A 234 -26.69 14.81 2.38
CA PRO A 234 -27.66 15.84 2.15
C PRO A 234 -28.55 16.16 3.38
N ASN A 235 -28.54 15.29 4.41
CA ASN A 235 -29.47 15.37 5.55
C ASN A 235 -28.79 15.72 6.89
N CYS A 236 -27.46 15.64 6.99
CA CYS A 236 -26.71 15.99 8.20
C CYS A 236 -25.30 16.50 7.86
N ASP A 237 -24.51 16.78 8.88
CA ASP A 237 -23.16 17.34 8.82
C ASP A 237 -22.05 16.35 8.41
N TYR A 238 -22.39 15.09 8.14
CA TYR A 238 -21.41 14.08 7.75
C TYR A 238 -20.90 14.33 6.32
N GLY A 239 -19.60 14.39 6.16
CA GLY A 239 -18.97 14.61 4.84
C GLY A 239 -17.46 14.71 4.93
N THR A 240 -16.85 14.99 3.80
CA THR A 240 -15.40 15.25 3.70
C THR A 240 -15.05 16.49 4.52
N PRO A 241 -14.19 16.38 5.55
CA PRO A 241 -13.79 17.52 6.36
C PRO A 241 -12.90 18.48 5.55
N GLU A 242 -12.87 19.75 5.98
CA GLU A 242 -11.88 20.71 5.45
C GLU A 242 -10.48 20.28 5.85
N ALA A 243 -9.55 20.33 4.89
CA ALA A 243 -8.18 19.87 5.10
C ALA A 243 -7.24 21.02 5.44
N ASP A 244 -6.31 20.74 6.38
CA ASP A 244 -5.26 21.68 6.79
C ASP A 244 -4.14 21.79 5.74
N TYR A 245 -3.87 20.68 5.03
CA TYR A 245 -2.89 20.60 3.96
C TYR A 245 -3.56 20.17 2.67
N VAL A 246 -3.57 21.02 1.67
CA VAL A 246 -4.26 20.79 0.40
C VAL A 246 -3.28 20.87 -0.76
N ILE A 247 -3.20 19.85 -1.60
CA ILE A 247 -2.56 19.99 -2.91
C ILE A 247 -3.51 20.78 -3.80
N THR A 248 -3.18 22.03 -4.06
CA THR A 248 -3.98 22.96 -4.91
C THR A 248 -3.58 22.88 -6.39
N ASN A 249 -2.36 22.42 -6.67
CA ASN A 249 -1.89 22.25 -8.04
C ASN A 249 -0.97 21.01 -8.14
N LEU A 250 -1.28 20.14 -9.09
CA LEU A 250 -0.52 18.92 -9.37
C LEU A 250 0.02 18.97 -10.82
N ASN A 251 1.30 19.25 -10.97
CA ASN A 251 1.97 19.34 -12.27
C ASN A 251 2.82 18.09 -12.53
N LEU A 252 2.20 17.05 -13.07
CA LEU A 252 2.88 15.77 -13.37
C LEU A 252 3.95 15.91 -14.46
N LYS A 253 3.83 16.89 -15.38
CA LYS A 253 4.82 17.12 -16.43
C LYS A 253 6.15 17.64 -15.85
N ASN A 254 6.07 18.51 -14.87
CA ASN A 254 7.25 19.07 -14.19
C ASN A 254 7.61 18.29 -12.92
N MET A 255 6.87 17.22 -12.60
CA MET A 255 7.02 16.44 -11.37
C MET A 255 7.02 17.35 -10.13
N GLN A 256 5.97 18.18 -9.99
CA GLN A 256 5.83 19.12 -8.86
C GLN A 256 4.39 19.16 -8.37
N MET A 257 4.22 19.44 -7.08
CA MET A 257 2.94 19.73 -6.44
C MET A 257 3.05 21.00 -5.61
N THR A 258 1.98 21.80 -5.59
CA THR A 258 1.81 22.94 -4.68
C THR A 258 0.94 22.53 -3.54
N VAL A 259 1.43 22.66 -2.33
CA VAL A 259 0.70 22.37 -1.09
C VAL A 259 0.37 23.67 -0.37
N LYS A 260 -0.92 23.91 -0.16
CA LYS A 260 -1.41 25.03 0.66
C LYS A 260 -1.59 24.55 2.10
N HIS A 261 -1.08 25.30 3.05
CA HIS A 261 -1.34 25.16 4.48
C HIS A 261 -1.53 26.53 5.11
N GLU A 262 -2.67 26.75 5.72
CA GLU A 262 -3.12 28.10 6.11
C GLU A 262 -3.07 29.05 4.89
N GLU A 263 -2.42 30.22 5.04
CA GLU A 263 -2.26 31.20 3.94
C GLU A 263 -0.97 31.04 3.13
N LYS A 264 -0.23 29.92 3.33
CA LYS A 264 1.06 29.69 2.65
C LYS A 264 0.93 28.59 1.61
N GLU A 265 1.52 28.82 0.46
CA GLU A 265 1.73 27.82 -0.57
C GLU A 265 3.22 27.47 -0.66
N GLU A 266 3.49 26.18 -0.66
CA GLU A 266 4.85 25.62 -0.78
C GLU A 266 4.90 24.62 -1.93
N VAL A 267 5.91 24.74 -2.78
CA VAL A 267 6.10 23.82 -3.90
C VAL A 267 7.03 22.67 -3.51
N TYR A 268 6.61 21.46 -3.78
CA TYR A 268 7.36 20.23 -3.51
C TYR A 268 7.59 19.44 -4.79
N ASP A 269 8.77 18.84 -4.91
CA ASP A 269 9.11 17.95 -6.01
C ASP A 269 8.45 16.58 -5.79
N LEU A 270 7.87 16.03 -6.85
CA LEU A 270 7.29 14.69 -6.85
C LEU A 270 8.36 13.64 -7.12
N ILE A 271 8.33 12.57 -6.35
CA ILE A 271 9.17 11.38 -6.55
C ILE A 271 8.42 10.25 -7.25
N SER A 272 7.13 10.43 -7.51
CA SER A 272 6.25 9.53 -8.25
C SER A 272 5.07 10.28 -8.85
N ASN A 273 4.60 9.83 -10.00
CA ASN A 273 3.38 10.32 -10.65
C ASN A 273 2.13 9.51 -10.27
N ASN A 274 2.27 8.47 -9.44
CA ASN A 274 1.15 7.64 -8.99
C ASN A 274 0.38 8.35 -7.87
N ILE A 275 -0.94 8.50 -8.04
CA ILE A 275 -1.81 9.23 -7.10
C ILE A 275 -1.72 8.70 -5.65
N ILE A 276 -1.57 7.39 -5.45
CA ILE A 276 -1.40 6.83 -4.10
C ILE A 276 -0.09 7.31 -3.47
N ASN A 277 0.99 7.35 -4.25
CA ASN A 277 2.27 7.82 -3.74
C ASN A 277 2.24 9.34 -3.49
N ILE A 278 1.45 10.09 -4.24
CA ILE A 278 1.23 11.53 -4.01
C ILE A 278 0.53 11.73 -2.66
N TYR A 279 -0.52 10.96 -2.34
CA TYR A 279 -1.12 10.96 -1.00
C TYR A 279 -0.13 10.55 0.09
N ASN A 280 0.69 9.51 -0.17
CA ASN A 280 1.73 9.09 0.77
C ASN A 280 2.74 10.23 1.04
N MET A 281 3.16 10.95 0.00
CA MET A 281 4.06 12.11 0.13
C MET A 281 3.41 13.23 0.92
N LEU A 282 2.14 13.53 0.66
CA LEU A 282 1.41 14.58 1.40
C LEU A 282 1.30 14.25 2.88
N ALA A 283 0.96 13.00 3.22
CA ALA A 283 0.95 12.52 4.61
C ALA A 283 2.33 12.68 5.27
N VAL A 284 3.41 12.37 4.56
CA VAL A 284 4.79 12.55 5.03
C VAL A 284 5.08 14.04 5.26
N ILE A 285 4.70 14.93 4.33
CA ILE A 285 4.87 16.38 4.50
C ILE A 285 4.16 16.85 5.78
N CYS A 286 2.92 16.43 6.01
CA CYS A 286 2.19 16.77 7.24
C CYS A 286 2.98 16.39 8.50
N VAL A 287 3.49 15.17 8.58
CA VAL A 287 4.30 14.71 9.72
C VAL A 287 5.56 15.57 9.89
N LEU A 288 6.31 15.78 8.80
CA LEU A 288 7.59 16.50 8.85
C LEU A 288 7.41 17.98 9.21
N LYS A 289 6.32 18.60 8.76
CA LYS A 289 5.96 19.97 9.16
C LYS A 289 5.63 20.05 10.65
N GLN A 290 4.94 19.07 11.21
CA GLN A 290 4.69 18.99 12.67
C GLN A 290 6.00 18.80 13.46
N LEU A 291 7.04 18.21 12.88
CA LEU A 291 8.37 18.09 13.47
C LEU A 291 9.24 19.32 13.25
N GLY A 292 8.75 20.36 12.55
CA GLY A 292 9.43 21.63 12.33
C GLY A 292 10.38 21.66 11.13
N LEU A 293 10.36 20.65 10.22
CA LEU A 293 11.18 20.69 9.03
C LEU A 293 10.67 21.76 8.06
N SER A 294 11.61 22.50 7.47
CA SER A 294 11.32 23.47 6.42
C SER A 294 11.04 22.79 5.08
N GLN A 295 10.29 23.46 4.21
CA GLN A 295 10.04 23.03 2.84
C GLN A 295 11.36 22.71 2.09
N LYS A 296 12.39 23.52 2.29
CA LYS A 296 13.72 23.28 1.69
C LYS A 296 14.35 21.97 2.12
N GLN A 297 14.31 21.64 3.42
CA GLN A 297 14.84 20.38 3.93
C GLN A 297 14.05 19.17 3.38
N ILE A 298 12.73 19.29 3.29
CA ILE A 298 11.87 18.23 2.76
C ILE A 298 12.19 17.99 1.27
N ASN A 299 12.27 19.06 0.44
CA ASN A 299 12.61 18.94 -0.98
C ASN A 299 14.01 18.35 -1.21
N GLN A 300 15.01 18.83 -0.46
CA GLN A 300 16.36 18.28 -0.55
C GLN A 300 16.41 16.79 -0.19
N SER A 301 15.52 16.37 0.69
CA SER A 301 15.40 14.95 1.06
C SER A 301 14.66 14.17 -0.01
N PHE A 302 13.56 14.68 -0.56
CA PHE A 302 12.84 14.04 -1.67
C PHE A 302 13.76 13.79 -2.88
N ALA A 303 14.59 14.74 -3.24
CA ALA A 303 15.54 14.58 -4.35
C ALA A 303 16.53 13.40 -4.17
N LYS A 304 16.77 12.97 -2.94
CA LYS A 304 17.65 11.84 -2.60
C LYS A 304 16.89 10.53 -2.42
N LEU A 305 15.57 10.59 -2.26
CA LEU A 305 14.76 9.39 -2.14
C LEU A 305 14.64 8.68 -3.48
N LYS A 306 14.78 7.37 -3.43
CA LYS A 306 14.35 6.50 -4.50
C LYS A 306 13.16 5.72 -3.96
N ILE A 307 11.96 5.95 -4.51
CA ILE A 307 10.90 4.98 -4.29
C ILE A 307 11.40 3.70 -4.95
N VAL A 308 11.71 2.72 -4.11
CA VAL A 308 11.98 1.38 -4.62
C VAL A 308 10.64 0.86 -5.12
N GLU A 309 10.37 1.07 -6.39
CA GLU A 309 9.22 0.47 -7.06
C GLU A 309 9.49 -1.03 -7.23
N THR A 310 9.59 -1.75 -6.11
CA THR A 310 9.66 -3.21 -6.10
C THR A 310 8.42 -3.85 -6.70
N ARG A 311 7.40 -3.03 -6.98
CA ARG A 311 6.09 -3.46 -7.48
C ARG A 311 5.88 -3.19 -8.97
N PHE A 312 6.77 -2.45 -9.60
CA PHE A 312 6.66 -2.04 -10.99
C PHE A 312 8.03 -2.07 -11.66
N SER A 313 8.11 -2.64 -12.85
CA SER A 313 9.28 -2.49 -13.71
C SER A 313 8.86 -2.43 -15.18
N GLU A 314 9.47 -1.54 -15.93
CA GLU A 314 9.28 -1.39 -17.35
C GLU A 314 10.61 -1.62 -18.07
N GLU A 315 10.57 -2.37 -19.15
CA GLU A 315 11.75 -2.68 -19.96
C GLU A 315 11.37 -2.63 -21.44
N THR A 316 12.14 -1.87 -22.21
CA THR A 316 12.01 -1.88 -23.67
C THR A 316 12.82 -3.05 -24.23
N TYR A 317 12.17 -3.93 -24.98
CA TYR A 317 12.79 -5.06 -25.63
C TYR A 317 12.38 -5.16 -27.10
N GLY A 318 13.29 -4.88 -28.01
CA GLY A 318 12.96 -4.65 -29.42
C GLY A 318 12.02 -3.46 -29.60
N ASN A 319 10.90 -3.69 -30.26
CA ASN A 319 9.85 -2.65 -30.46
C ASN A 319 8.72 -2.75 -29.42
N TYR A 320 8.91 -3.54 -28.35
CA TYR A 320 7.89 -3.79 -27.34
C TYR A 320 8.31 -3.21 -26.00
N GLN A 321 7.35 -2.76 -25.22
CA GLN A 321 7.51 -2.50 -23.80
C GLN A 321 6.99 -3.68 -23.00
N ILE A 322 7.81 -4.24 -22.11
CA ILE A 322 7.40 -5.29 -21.17
C ILE A 322 7.27 -4.64 -19.80
N VAL A 323 6.05 -4.61 -19.28
CA VAL A 323 5.71 -4.00 -17.99
C VAL A 323 5.37 -5.11 -17.01
N THR A 324 6.11 -5.21 -15.91
CA THR A 324 5.73 -6.07 -14.79
C THR A 324 5.12 -5.23 -13.68
N HIS A 325 3.94 -5.57 -13.20
CA HIS A 325 3.24 -4.83 -12.17
C HIS A 325 2.68 -5.77 -11.12
N LEU A 326 3.06 -5.53 -9.86
CA LEU A 326 2.54 -6.27 -8.72
C LEU A 326 1.07 -5.89 -8.49
N ALA A 327 0.18 -6.78 -8.87
CA ALA A 327 -1.26 -6.64 -8.63
C ALA A 327 -1.66 -7.03 -7.20
N LYS A 328 -0.83 -7.80 -6.49
CA LYS A 328 -1.03 -8.27 -5.12
C LYS A 328 -2.36 -9.01 -4.96
N GLY A 329 -2.40 -10.27 -5.34
CA GLY A 329 -3.53 -11.18 -5.13
C GLY A 329 -4.11 -11.09 -3.71
N MET A 330 -5.38 -11.42 -3.54
CA MET A 330 -6.16 -11.29 -2.31
C MET A 330 -6.39 -9.85 -1.82
N ASN A 331 -5.88 -8.84 -2.53
CA ASN A 331 -6.18 -7.43 -2.25
C ASN A 331 -6.88 -6.82 -3.48
N PRO A 332 -8.22 -6.76 -3.48
CA PRO A 332 -8.99 -6.32 -4.66
C PRO A 332 -8.64 -4.91 -5.10
N ILE A 333 -8.34 -4.02 -4.14
CA ILE A 333 -8.00 -2.63 -4.45
C ILE A 333 -6.66 -2.55 -5.19
N ALA A 334 -5.65 -3.31 -4.75
CA ALA A 334 -4.35 -3.32 -5.41
C ALA A 334 -4.44 -3.94 -6.82
N CYS A 335 -5.22 -5.02 -6.99
CA CYS A 335 -5.48 -5.63 -8.30
C CYS A 335 -6.22 -4.66 -9.23
N SER A 336 -7.32 -4.06 -8.79
CA SER A 336 -8.09 -3.08 -9.56
C SER A 336 -7.23 -1.93 -10.06
N ARG A 337 -6.33 -1.44 -9.22
CA ARG A 337 -5.43 -0.36 -9.62
C ARG A 337 -4.37 -0.79 -10.64
N ALA A 338 -3.87 -2.02 -10.54
CA ALA A 338 -2.96 -2.55 -11.54
C ALA A 338 -3.67 -2.71 -12.90
N PHE A 339 -4.94 -3.10 -12.90
CA PHE A 339 -5.76 -3.19 -14.10
C PHE A 339 -6.10 -1.82 -14.68
N ASP A 340 -6.48 -0.84 -13.84
CA ASP A 340 -6.71 0.55 -14.26
C ASP A 340 -5.44 1.17 -14.86
N TYR A 341 -4.27 0.91 -14.27
CA TYR A 341 -2.99 1.35 -14.84
C TYR A 341 -2.76 0.76 -16.24
N ALA A 342 -2.96 -0.55 -16.40
CA ALA A 342 -2.82 -1.19 -17.71
C ALA A 342 -3.82 -0.61 -18.74
N LYS A 343 -5.05 -0.31 -18.33
CA LYS A 343 -6.06 0.35 -19.18
C LYS A 343 -5.59 1.72 -19.66
N ARG A 344 -5.12 2.59 -18.74
CA ARG A 344 -4.77 4.00 -19.02
C ARG A 344 -3.51 4.19 -19.84
N GLU A 345 -2.60 3.21 -19.82
CA GLU A 345 -1.38 3.29 -20.60
C GLU A 345 -1.66 3.38 -22.11
N PRO A 346 -0.94 4.23 -22.86
CA PRO A 346 -1.17 4.38 -24.30
C PRO A 346 -0.67 3.17 -25.09
N GLY A 347 -1.24 2.97 -26.28
CA GLY A 347 -0.89 1.89 -27.21
C GLY A 347 -1.71 0.62 -27.02
N ASN A 348 -1.57 -0.31 -27.96
CA ASN A 348 -2.23 -1.61 -27.89
C ASN A 348 -1.49 -2.55 -26.94
N LYS A 349 -2.24 -3.31 -26.14
CA LYS A 349 -1.68 -4.09 -25.03
C LYS A 349 -2.14 -5.54 -25.08
N ALA A 350 -1.27 -6.42 -24.56
CA ALA A 350 -1.65 -7.73 -24.07
C ALA A 350 -1.40 -7.78 -22.56
N ALA A 351 -2.30 -8.39 -21.80
CA ALA A 351 -2.20 -8.55 -20.37
C ALA A 351 -2.06 -10.03 -20.00
N ILE A 352 -1.01 -10.39 -19.28
CA ILE A 352 -0.80 -11.71 -18.69
C ILE A 352 -1.06 -11.58 -17.19
N VAL A 353 -2.11 -12.22 -16.70
CA VAL A 353 -2.61 -12.11 -15.32
C VAL A 353 -2.32 -13.41 -14.59
N ILE A 354 -1.44 -13.34 -13.61
CA ILE A 354 -1.04 -14.46 -12.74
C ILE A 354 -1.22 -14.06 -11.27
N VAL A 355 -2.43 -13.63 -10.93
CA VAL A 355 -2.82 -13.30 -9.56
C VAL A 355 -3.58 -14.48 -8.98
N ASP A 356 -3.13 -14.96 -7.81
CA ASP A 356 -3.68 -16.13 -7.16
C ASP A 356 -3.63 -16.03 -5.61
N ASP A 357 -3.98 -17.12 -4.95
CA ASP A 357 -3.97 -17.29 -3.51
C ASP A 357 -2.99 -18.37 -3.01
N LEU A 358 -1.94 -18.67 -3.77
CA LEU A 358 -0.94 -19.72 -3.49
C LEU A 358 -0.43 -19.73 -2.04
N HIS A 359 -0.29 -18.57 -1.43
CA HIS A 359 0.13 -18.46 -0.03
C HIS A 359 -0.89 -19.07 0.94
N GLU A 360 -2.17 -19.01 0.62
CA GLU A 360 -3.26 -19.57 1.43
C GLU A 360 -3.51 -21.04 1.12
N GLU A 361 -3.30 -21.47 -0.11
CA GLU A 361 -3.34 -22.88 -0.49
C GLU A 361 -2.42 -23.72 0.40
N ALA A 362 -1.20 -23.23 0.67
CA ALA A 362 -0.26 -23.84 1.62
C ALA A 362 -0.81 -23.93 3.07
N LYS A 363 -1.86 -23.17 3.41
CA LYS A 363 -2.55 -23.20 4.70
C LYS A 363 -3.89 -23.93 4.64
N GLY A 364 -4.26 -24.50 3.49
CA GLY A 364 -5.53 -25.19 3.29
C GLY A 364 -6.74 -24.26 3.20
N SER A 365 -6.55 -22.99 2.85
CA SER A 365 -7.63 -22.03 2.63
C SER A 365 -7.72 -21.65 1.16
N GLU A 366 -8.94 -21.68 0.62
CA GLU A 366 -9.24 -21.33 -0.76
C GLU A 366 -10.28 -20.21 -0.76
N ASP A 367 -9.83 -18.96 -0.62
CA ASP A 367 -10.68 -17.79 -0.69
C ASP A 367 -10.49 -17.04 -2.00
N THR A 368 -11.43 -17.22 -2.94
CA THR A 368 -11.45 -16.53 -4.23
C THR A 368 -12.40 -15.32 -4.25
N ALA A 369 -13.07 -15.01 -3.14
CA ALA A 369 -14.07 -13.93 -3.08
C ALA A 369 -13.51 -12.56 -3.45
N TRP A 370 -12.21 -12.32 -3.17
CA TRP A 370 -11.53 -11.09 -3.54
C TRP A 370 -11.55 -10.79 -5.04
N GLN A 371 -11.64 -11.82 -5.90
CA GLN A 371 -11.72 -11.64 -7.35
C GLN A 371 -13.03 -10.95 -7.77
N TYR A 372 -14.11 -11.19 -7.03
CA TYR A 372 -15.41 -10.57 -7.29
C TYR A 372 -15.52 -9.12 -6.79
N ASP A 373 -14.59 -8.71 -5.92
CA ASP A 373 -14.42 -7.32 -5.50
C ASP A 373 -13.39 -6.56 -6.35
N THR A 374 -12.68 -7.25 -7.25
CA THR A 374 -11.66 -6.68 -8.14
C THR A 374 -12.28 -6.24 -9.46
N ASP A 375 -11.90 -5.05 -9.93
CA ASP A 375 -12.42 -4.43 -11.16
C ASP A 375 -11.77 -5.03 -12.42
N TYR A 376 -12.10 -6.26 -12.76
CA TYR A 376 -11.71 -6.88 -14.04
C TYR A 376 -12.29 -6.14 -15.24
N GLU A 377 -13.34 -5.36 -15.05
CA GLU A 377 -13.96 -4.46 -16.02
C GLU A 377 -12.95 -3.46 -16.62
N PHE A 378 -11.90 -3.11 -15.91
CA PHE A 378 -10.83 -2.28 -16.46
C PHE A 378 -10.03 -2.97 -17.57
N LEU A 379 -10.04 -4.30 -17.62
CA LEU A 379 -9.42 -5.06 -18.70
C LEU A 379 -10.31 -5.17 -19.94
N ASN A 380 -11.60 -4.80 -19.85
CA ASN A 380 -12.50 -4.68 -20.97
C ASN A 380 -12.35 -3.32 -21.67
N ASP A 381 -11.23 -3.14 -22.34
CA ASP A 381 -10.86 -1.92 -23.06
C ASP A 381 -10.39 -2.27 -24.47
N ASP A 382 -10.71 -1.42 -25.45
CA ASP A 382 -10.36 -1.67 -26.85
C ASP A 382 -8.87 -1.70 -27.13
N SER A 383 -8.07 -1.05 -26.29
CA SER A 383 -6.62 -1.09 -26.38
C SER A 383 -6.01 -2.41 -25.85
N ILE A 384 -6.75 -3.18 -25.06
CA ILE A 384 -6.36 -4.52 -24.59
C ILE A 384 -6.84 -5.55 -25.59
N LYS A 385 -5.90 -6.07 -26.38
CA LYS A 385 -6.19 -6.96 -27.52
C LYS A 385 -6.25 -8.42 -27.11
N GLN A 386 -5.51 -8.81 -26.09
CA GLN A 386 -5.45 -10.17 -25.58
C GLN A 386 -5.24 -10.18 -24.08
N ILE A 387 -5.90 -11.10 -23.40
CA ILE A 387 -5.70 -11.37 -21.97
C ILE A 387 -5.35 -12.85 -21.82
N ILE A 388 -4.29 -13.13 -21.08
CA ILE A 388 -3.85 -14.49 -20.78
C ILE A 388 -3.95 -14.68 -19.27
N VAL A 389 -4.73 -15.66 -18.84
CA VAL A 389 -4.83 -16.05 -17.42
C VAL A 389 -4.20 -17.42 -17.23
N SER A 390 -3.38 -17.55 -16.20
CA SER A 390 -2.65 -18.78 -15.93
C SER A 390 -2.40 -18.98 -14.44
N GLY A 391 -1.91 -20.16 -14.06
CA GLY A 391 -1.65 -20.54 -12.69
C GLY A 391 -2.81 -21.33 -12.07
N PRO A 392 -2.77 -21.63 -10.76
CA PRO A 392 -3.77 -22.48 -10.08
C PRO A 392 -5.20 -22.00 -10.20
N ARG A 393 -5.41 -20.66 -10.23
CA ARG A 393 -6.73 -20.01 -10.27
C ARG A 393 -7.15 -19.52 -11.66
N TYR A 394 -6.55 -20.04 -12.71
CA TYR A 394 -6.81 -19.58 -14.09
C TYR A 394 -8.29 -19.69 -14.51
N LEU A 395 -9.02 -20.69 -14.03
CA LEU A 395 -10.46 -20.83 -14.32
C LEU A 395 -11.31 -19.84 -13.56
N ASP A 396 -10.99 -19.54 -12.29
CA ASP A 396 -11.68 -18.51 -11.52
C ASP A 396 -11.49 -17.13 -12.20
N SER A 397 -10.27 -16.82 -12.60
CA SER A 397 -9.95 -15.58 -13.34
C SER A 397 -10.63 -15.55 -14.71
N TYR A 398 -10.71 -16.68 -15.43
CA TYR A 398 -11.43 -16.78 -16.70
C TYR A 398 -12.92 -16.47 -16.54
N ILE A 399 -13.57 -17.10 -15.54
CA ILE A 399 -14.98 -16.84 -15.24
C ILE A 399 -15.18 -15.35 -14.91
N ARG A 400 -14.30 -14.78 -14.11
CA ARG A 400 -14.39 -13.38 -13.70
C ARG A 400 -14.20 -12.41 -14.89
N LEU A 401 -13.34 -12.74 -15.86
CA LEU A 401 -13.20 -11.99 -17.11
C LEU A 401 -14.47 -12.05 -17.96
N LEU A 402 -15.10 -13.22 -18.04
CA LEU A 402 -16.40 -13.34 -18.74
C LEU A 402 -17.49 -12.51 -18.06
N MET A 403 -17.50 -12.46 -16.72
CA MET A 403 -18.44 -11.62 -15.96
C MET A 403 -18.17 -10.11 -16.12
N ALA A 404 -16.98 -9.73 -16.58
CA ALA A 404 -16.59 -8.37 -16.94
C ALA A 404 -16.91 -8.05 -18.41
N ASP A 405 -17.75 -8.87 -19.06
CA ASP A 405 -18.17 -8.74 -20.48
C ASP A 405 -16.98 -8.76 -21.47
N ILE A 406 -15.86 -9.39 -21.11
CA ILE A 406 -14.72 -9.52 -22.02
C ILE A 406 -14.99 -10.68 -22.99
N PRO A 407 -14.89 -10.44 -24.31
CA PRO A 407 -15.15 -11.45 -25.31
C PRO A 407 -14.23 -12.67 -25.16
N PRO A 408 -14.76 -13.92 -25.16
CA PRO A 408 -13.97 -15.13 -24.96
C PRO A 408 -12.79 -15.27 -25.93
N GLU A 409 -12.92 -14.79 -27.15
CA GLU A 409 -11.87 -14.81 -28.17
C GLU A 409 -10.65 -13.94 -27.84
N LYS A 410 -10.79 -12.99 -26.93
CA LYS A 410 -9.66 -12.21 -26.39
C LYS A 410 -8.93 -12.92 -25.25
N ILE A 411 -9.51 -13.99 -24.68
CA ILE A 411 -9.02 -14.63 -23.46
C ILE A 411 -8.34 -15.96 -23.78
N VAL A 412 -7.09 -16.09 -23.38
CA VAL A 412 -6.38 -17.38 -23.28
C VAL A 412 -6.42 -17.80 -21.81
N HIS A 413 -6.85 -19.03 -21.54
CA HIS A 413 -6.91 -19.60 -20.20
C HIS A 413 -6.24 -20.99 -20.22
N GLU A 414 -5.08 -21.05 -19.64
CA GLU A 414 -4.25 -22.27 -19.61
C GLU A 414 -3.53 -22.37 -18.26
N ARG A 415 -3.52 -23.55 -17.67
CA ARG A 415 -2.94 -23.75 -16.34
C ARG A 415 -1.43 -23.58 -16.33
N ASP A 416 -0.76 -24.17 -17.34
CA ASP A 416 0.70 -24.06 -17.46
C ASP A 416 1.09 -22.66 -17.96
N LEU A 417 2.00 -22.02 -17.24
CA LEU A 417 2.44 -20.65 -17.48
C LEU A 417 3.14 -20.48 -18.84
N ILE A 418 3.93 -21.47 -19.23
CA ILE A 418 4.71 -21.40 -20.47
C ILE A 418 3.84 -21.69 -21.67
N ASP A 419 2.94 -22.68 -21.55
CA ASP A 419 1.96 -23.00 -22.58
C ASP A 419 1.00 -21.83 -22.80
N ALA A 420 0.50 -21.23 -21.72
CA ALA A 420 -0.31 -20.02 -21.76
C ALA A 420 0.42 -18.86 -22.45
N THR A 421 1.64 -18.54 -21.99
CA THR A 421 2.45 -17.45 -22.55
C THR A 421 2.80 -17.68 -24.01
N SER A 422 2.98 -18.94 -24.43
CA SER A 422 3.29 -19.30 -25.82
C SER A 422 2.17 -18.95 -26.80
N GLN A 423 0.95 -18.73 -26.31
CA GLN A 423 -0.21 -18.29 -27.11
C GLN A 423 -0.31 -16.76 -27.25
N LEU A 424 0.66 -16.01 -26.72
CA LEU A 424 0.72 -14.55 -26.84
C LEU A 424 0.83 -14.13 -28.31
N GLN A 425 -0.10 -13.28 -28.74
CA GLN A 425 -0.11 -12.70 -30.09
C GLN A 425 0.58 -11.35 -30.04
N LEU A 426 1.77 -11.26 -30.64
CA LEU A 426 2.58 -10.04 -30.67
C LEU A 426 2.26 -9.10 -31.84
N GLU A 427 1.33 -9.45 -32.72
CA GLU A 427 0.97 -8.61 -33.86
C GLU A 427 0.03 -7.47 -33.42
N GLY A 428 0.38 -6.24 -33.77
CA GLY A 428 -0.40 -5.07 -33.38
C GLY A 428 -0.36 -4.71 -31.89
N ILE A 429 0.55 -5.31 -31.13
CA ILE A 429 0.79 -5.02 -29.70
C ILE A 429 2.00 -4.10 -29.55
N ASP A 430 1.89 -3.10 -28.69
CA ASP A 430 2.97 -2.20 -28.30
C ASP A 430 3.55 -2.58 -26.93
N LYS A 431 2.68 -3.02 -26.01
CA LYS A 431 3.04 -3.31 -24.61
C LYS A 431 2.52 -4.67 -24.17
N VAL A 432 3.34 -5.40 -23.40
CA VAL A 432 2.96 -6.63 -22.72
C VAL A 432 3.00 -6.39 -21.22
N PHE A 433 1.83 -6.42 -20.58
CA PHE A 433 1.70 -6.33 -19.13
C PHE A 433 1.78 -7.72 -18.50
N ILE A 434 2.58 -7.88 -17.46
CA ILE A 434 2.62 -9.07 -16.60
C ILE A 434 2.13 -8.61 -15.22
N LEU A 435 0.90 -8.94 -14.91
CA LEU A 435 0.20 -8.57 -13.67
C LEU A 435 0.30 -9.76 -12.71
N HIS A 436 1.11 -9.62 -11.67
CA HIS A 436 1.55 -10.75 -10.86
C HIS A 436 1.30 -10.56 -9.36
N ASP A 437 1.34 -11.66 -8.60
CA ASP A 437 1.26 -11.63 -7.14
C ASP A 437 2.64 -11.53 -6.47
N LEU A 438 2.63 -11.32 -5.15
CA LEU A 438 3.85 -11.25 -4.31
C LEU A 438 4.67 -12.55 -4.35
N TYR A 439 4.01 -13.68 -4.48
CA TYR A 439 4.63 -15.01 -4.41
C TYR A 439 4.98 -15.58 -5.77
N SER A 440 4.59 -14.92 -6.87
CA SER A 440 4.83 -15.35 -8.26
C SER A 440 6.00 -14.62 -8.95
N ILE A 441 7.05 -14.29 -8.19
CA ILE A 441 8.22 -13.57 -8.71
C ILE A 441 9.02 -14.44 -9.70
N GLU A 442 9.21 -15.72 -9.40
CA GLU A 442 9.94 -16.64 -10.28
C GLU A 442 9.14 -16.96 -11.53
N GLU A 443 7.84 -17.13 -11.40
CA GLU A 443 6.88 -17.28 -12.49
C GLU A 443 6.91 -16.05 -13.41
N THR A 444 6.91 -14.85 -12.83
CA THR A 444 7.04 -13.58 -13.57
C THR A 444 8.31 -13.52 -14.39
N LYS A 445 9.44 -13.99 -13.86
CA LYS A 445 10.71 -14.06 -14.59
C LYS A 445 10.64 -15.05 -15.75
N GLN A 446 10.03 -16.22 -15.55
CA GLN A 446 9.85 -17.24 -16.60
C GLN A 446 8.98 -16.68 -17.73
N ILE A 447 7.85 -16.07 -17.44
CA ILE A 447 6.97 -15.39 -18.41
C ILE A 447 7.76 -14.32 -19.17
N LYS A 448 8.47 -13.45 -18.47
CA LYS A 448 9.26 -12.36 -19.06
C LYS A 448 10.31 -12.90 -20.06
N ASN A 449 11.00 -13.96 -19.68
CA ASN A 449 11.98 -14.61 -20.56
C ASN A 449 11.30 -15.24 -21.78
N LYS A 450 10.17 -15.89 -21.61
CA LYS A 450 9.39 -16.47 -22.71
C LYS A 450 8.91 -15.40 -23.69
N VAL A 451 8.39 -14.30 -23.20
CA VAL A 451 7.99 -13.14 -24.02
C VAL A 451 9.18 -12.63 -24.84
N LYS A 452 10.38 -12.49 -24.24
CA LYS A 452 11.59 -12.08 -24.95
C LYS A 452 12.00 -13.08 -26.04
N GLU A 453 11.92 -14.38 -25.78
CA GLU A 453 12.18 -15.43 -26.77
C GLU A 453 11.22 -15.29 -27.97
N MET A 454 9.93 -15.09 -27.73
CA MET A 454 8.92 -14.92 -28.77
C MET A 454 9.18 -13.67 -29.63
N ILE A 455 9.57 -12.56 -29.00
CA ILE A 455 9.96 -11.34 -29.71
C ILE A 455 11.18 -11.61 -30.61
N ASN A 456 12.20 -12.29 -30.11
CA ASN A 456 13.39 -12.65 -30.89
C ASN A 456 13.04 -13.51 -32.10
N GLN A 457 12.22 -14.56 -31.91
CA GLN A 457 11.76 -15.43 -33.00
C GLN A 457 10.98 -14.68 -34.06
N LYS A 458 10.11 -13.72 -33.65
CA LYS A 458 9.38 -12.85 -34.60
C LYS A 458 10.34 -11.98 -35.42
N ASN A 459 11.35 -11.38 -34.78
CA ASN A 459 12.34 -10.53 -35.44
C ASN A 459 13.20 -11.33 -36.42
N GLU A 460 13.58 -12.58 -36.09
CA GLU A 460 14.32 -13.46 -37.00
C GLU A 460 13.49 -13.88 -38.21
N LYS A 461 12.21 -14.26 -37.99
CA LYS A 461 11.28 -14.57 -39.10
C LYS A 461 11.09 -13.38 -40.03
N TRP A 462 10.99 -12.17 -39.49
CA TRP A 462 10.90 -10.94 -40.28
C TRP A 462 12.16 -10.70 -41.13
N LYS A 463 13.36 -10.85 -40.55
CA LYS A 463 14.64 -10.73 -41.24
C LYS A 463 14.74 -11.75 -42.38
N ARG A 464 14.39 -13.02 -42.15
CA ARG A 464 14.44 -14.07 -43.18
C ARG A 464 13.50 -13.82 -44.34
N ARG A 465 12.25 -13.35 -44.05
CA ARG A 465 11.23 -12.97 -45.07
C ARG A 465 11.70 -11.82 -45.95
N ASN A 466 12.31 -10.80 -45.35
CA ASN A 466 12.80 -9.63 -46.09
C ASN A 466 14.07 -9.99 -46.91
N TRP A 467 14.94 -10.85 -46.41
CA TRP A 467 16.11 -11.30 -47.14
C TRP A 467 15.74 -12.15 -48.39
N GLN A 468 14.64 -12.89 -48.33
CA GLN A 468 14.12 -13.63 -49.49
C GLN A 468 13.46 -12.75 -50.55
N LYS A 469 13.01 -11.53 -50.20
CA LYS A 469 12.46 -10.57 -51.16
C LYS A 469 13.52 -9.75 -51.89
N TRP A 470 14.75 -9.80 -51.39
CA TRP A 470 15.88 -9.10 -51.99
C TRP A 470 16.76 -10.01 -52.86
N LYS A 471 16.47 -11.30 -52.91
CA LYS A 471 16.98 -12.26 -53.87
C LYS A 471 15.99 -12.48 -55.00
#